data_c1cf9d22645870d704cc97a883fce424
#
_entry.id   c1cf9d22645870d704cc97a883fce424
#
_cell.length_a   1.000
_cell.length_b   1.000
_cell.length_c   1.000
_cell.angle_alpha   90.00
_cell.angle_beta   90.00
_cell.angle_gamma   90.00
#
_symmetry.space_group_name_H-M   'P 1'
#
loop_
_entity.id
_entity.type
_entity.pdbx_description
1 polymer ?
#
loop_
_entity_poly.entity_id
_entity_poly.type
_entity_poly.pdbx_seq_one_letter_code
_entity_poly.pdbx_strand_id
1 'polypeptide(L)'
;MELLRVIKKTLISLLLINVVIIGVCIFQIQNEIDDTDKLYTSLIEAYNEDENIDVQEYLKQSDEQMVLDVTQRFNASYSYISSYKDNKLRALKSADTLTQYELFNEEDSYSYKDIVKSSQDALKISDAPVKLINTLAIDKFMQYRWLPFLFILIITVVIISYKEEEYNSVNTLIRCSYNGRSSLVLKRLLINFLIILINSFAINLIVFCIFIYFYGGAGYLDNVIQCSQVFSNFPYVISIKHFMLLYCIFFAMAMYAISLIIYLFVQWSASNKTAYVKIILFGLAEWLLYYKINEKSSLNFFKYFNIFSDVMLADSLKNTNWGTDLFITDTITAFMYFTVILIVIGIPLNIILYIRKYPVRKLSIIDKLIGKAEQLVQRVIGSFNIGMFEMHKLLFMQNVFLILVIFIIAISSCKIHKGLNYNGQNTYIKNFYAQYEGSSSFEETNDYINYLEQTKEQLETKEKISAYDKK
;
A
#
# COMPACT_ATOMS: atom_id res chain seq x y z
N MET A 1 20.58 -20.05 -21.29
CA MET A 1 20.12 -21.39 -20.84
C MET A 1 19.49 -21.30 -19.44
N GLU A 2 20.12 -20.65 -18.46
CA GLU A 2 19.59 -20.55 -17.09
C GLU A 2 18.27 -19.77 -16.99
N LEU A 3 18.14 -18.64 -17.72
CA LEU A 3 16.88 -17.89 -17.83
C LEU A 3 15.72 -18.78 -18.30
N LEU A 4 15.89 -19.50 -19.37
CA LEU A 4 14.87 -20.41 -19.92
C LEU A 4 14.52 -21.54 -18.95
N ARG A 5 15.49 -22.04 -18.19
CA ARG A 5 15.27 -23.07 -17.18
C ARG A 5 14.46 -22.56 -16.01
N VAL A 6 14.82 -21.39 -15.49
CA VAL A 6 14.09 -20.75 -14.38
C VAL A 6 12.68 -20.38 -14.81
N ILE A 7 12.53 -19.73 -15.95
CA ILE A 7 11.22 -19.37 -16.51
C ILE A 7 10.36 -20.64 -16.70
N LYS A 8 10.91 -21.71 -17.30
CA LYS A 8 10.14 -22.94 -17.52
C LYS A 8 9.68 -23.59 -16.21
N LYS A 9 10.49 -23.50 -15.13
CA LYS A 9 10.17 -24.06 -13.82
C LYS A 9 9.16 -23.19 -13.04
N THR A 10 9.28 -21.87 -13.13
CA THR A 10 8.50 -20.92 -12.30
C THR A 10 7.32 -20.31 -13.05
N LEU A 11 7.29 -20.37 -14.39
CA LEU A 11 6.29 -19.69 -15.21
C LEU A 11 4.85 -20.11 -14.85
N ILE A 12 4.62 -21.40 -14.70
CA ILE A 12 3.28 -21.91 -14.39
C ILE A 12 2.85 -21.44 -13.01
N SER A 13 3.73 -21.51 -12.00
CA SER A 13 3.42 -21.02 -10.66
C SER A 13 3.22 -19.50 -10.63
N LEU A 14 4.02 -18.73 -11.37
CA LEU A 14 3.85 -17.29 -11.54
C LEU A 14 2.50 -16.92 -12.16
N LEU A 15 2.14 -17.59 -13.26
CA LEU A 15 0.86 -17.36 -13.92
C LEU A 15 -0.32 -17.71 -13.01
N LEU A 16 -0.26 -18.85 -12.31
CA LEU A 16 -1.32 -19.24 -11.37
C LEU A 16 -1.48 -18.23 -10.22
N ILE A 17 -0.37 -17.76 -9.63
CA ILE A 17 -0.44 -16.77 -8.55
C ILE A 17 -0.99 -15.43 -9.08
N ASN A 18 -0.58 -14.99 -10.27
CA ASN A 18 -1.12 -13.77 -10.88
C ASN A 18 -2.63 -13.87 -11.12
N VAL A 19 -3.11 -15.02 -11.61
CA VAL A 19 -4.56 -15.26 -11.78
C VAL A 19 -5.28 -15.20 -10.45
N VAL A 20 -4.71 -15.76 -9.38
CA VAL A 20 -5.27 -15.68 -8.03
C VAL A 20 -5.32 -14.22 -7.54
N ILE A 21 -4.24 -13.45 -7.73
CA ILE A 21 -4.19 -12.02 -7.35
C ILE A 21 -5.28 -11.23 -8.07
N ILE A 22 -5.41 -11.42 -9.38
CA ILE A 22 -6.43 -10.76 -10.20
C ILE A 22 -7.84 -11.18 -9.72
N GLY A 23 -8.07 -12.46 -9.47
CA GLY A 23 -9.34 -12.96 -8.97
C GLY A 23 -9.71 -12.39 -7.59
N VAL A 24 -8.75 -12.31 -6.67
CA VAL A 24 -8.93 -11.67 -5.36
C VAL A 24 -9.26 -10.19 -5.50
N CYS A 25 -8.55 -9.48 -6.39
CA CYS A 25 -8.79 -8.07 -6.66
C CYS A 25 -10.21 -7.84 -7.20
N ILE A 26 -10.64 -8.59 -8.20
CA ILE A 26 -12.00 -8.49 -8.78
C ILE A 26 -13.05 -8.76 -7.71
N PHE A 27 -12.86 -9.83 -6.92
CA PHE A 27 -13.79 -10.20 -5.87
C PHE A 27 -13.91 -9.11 -4.79
N GLN A 28 -12.81 -8.48 -4.41
CA GLN A 28 -12.81 -7.39 -3.43
C GLN A 28 -13.51 -6.15 -3.99
N ILE A 29 -13.19 -5.74 -5.22
CA ILE A 29 -13.83 -4.59 -5.86
C ILE A 29 -15.34 -4.80 -5.99
N GLN A 30 -15.78 -5.98 -6.43
CA GLN A 30 -17.22 -6.29 -6.55
C GLN A 30 -17.96 -6.22 -5.21
N ASN A 31 -17.29 -6.49 -4.11
CA ASN A 31 -17.87 -6.38 -2.76
C ASN A 31 -17.79 -4.97 -2.15
N GLU A 32 -16.86 -4.13 -2.64
CA GLU A 32 -16.66 -2.77 -2.15
C GLU A 32 -17.38 -1.72 -2.97
N ILE A 33 -17.60 -1.99 -4.27
CA ILE A 33 -18.30 -1.04 -5.13
C ILE A 33 -19.75 -0.90 -4.68
N ASP A 34 -20.13 0.34 -4.41
CA ASP A 34 -21.47 0.71 -4.01
C ASP A 34 -22.19 1.43 -5.17
N ASP A 35 -23.50 1.42 -5.14
CA ASP A 35 -24.30 2.16 -6.13
C ASP A 35 -24.08 3.68 -6.01
N THR A 36 -23.67 4.17 -4.84
CA THR A 36 -23.20 5.56 -4.64
C THR A 36 -21.96 5.88 -5.48
N ASP A 37 -21.00 4.96 -5.62
CA ASP A 37 -19.80 5.17 -6.44
C ASP A 37 -20.15 5.26 -7.94
N LYS A 38 -21.10 4.44 -8.39
CA LYS A 38 -21.61 4.47 -9.79
C LYS A 38 -22.36 5.77 -10.08
N LEU A 39 -23.23 6.17 -9.15
CA LEU A 39 -24.00 7.40 -9.27
C LEU A 39 -23.11 8.65 -9.27
N TYR A 40 -22.06 8.65 -8.41
CA TYR A 40 -21.07 9.72 -8.42
C TYR A 40 -20.31 9.79 -9.75
N THR A 41 -19.90 8.64 -10.29
CA THR A 41 -19.19 8.56 -11.58
C THR A 41 -20.06 9.13 -12.71
N SER A 42 -21.33 8.72 -12.80
CA SER A 42 -22.25 9.22 -13.84
C SER A 42 -22.54 10.71 -13.70
N LEU A 43 -22.62 11.23 -12.47
CA LEU A 43 -22.78 12.67 -12.21
C LEU A 43 -21.57 13.48 -12.69
N ILE A 44 -20.35 13.02 -12.40
CA ILE A 44 -19.12 13.70 -12.85
C ILE A 44 -19.01 13.68 -14.39
N GLU A 45 -19.37 12.58 -15.03
CA GLU A 45 -19.40 12.47 -16.49
C GLU A 45 -20.42 13.45 -17.09
N ALA A 46 -21.64 13.48 -16.56
CA ALA A 46 -22.69 14.41 -17.00
C ALA A 46 -22.29 15.88 -16.77
N TYR A 47 -21.66 16.20 -15.64
CA TYR A 47 -21.16 17.56 -15.35
C TYR A 47 -20.05 17.97 -16.33
N ASN A 48 -19.19 17.05 -16.75
CA ASN A 48 -18.13 17.36 -17.74
C ASN A 48 -18.69 17.52 -19.17
N GLU A 49 -19.88 16.99 -19.45
CA GLU A 49 -20.61 17.23 -20.72
C GLU A 49 -21.37 18.56 -20.68
N ASP A 50 -21.99 18.89 -19.56
CA ASP A 50 -22.71 20.15 -19.33
C ASP A 50 -22.45 20.71 -17.93
N GLU A 51 -21.60 21.74 -17.83
CA GLU A 51 -21.23 22.39 -16.56
C GLU A 51 -22.43 23.06 -15.83
N ASN A 52 -23.57 23.27 -16.52
CA ASN A 52 -24.76 23.90 -15.94
C ASN A 52 -25.78 22.89 -15.39
N ILE A 53 -25.43 21.62 -15.30
CA ILE A 53 -26.34 20.59 -14.83
C ILE A 53 -26.81 20.88 -13.39
N ASP A 54 -28.12 20.80 -13.16
CA ASP A 54 -28.64 20.86 -11.79
C ASP A 54 -28.44 19.49 -11.12
N VAL A 55 -27.48 19.45 -10.21
CA VAL A 55 -27.11 18.25 -9.46
C VAL A 55 -28.29 17.66 -8.70
N GLN A 56 -29.17 18.51 -8.12
CA GLN A 56 -30.34 18.03 -7.39
C GLN A 56 -31.39 17.44 -8.31
N GLU A 57 -31.59 18.03 -9.50
CA GLU A 57 -32.49 17.50 -10.49
C GLU A 57 -32.02 16.19 -11.10
N TYR A 58 -30.70 16.07 -11.35
CA TYR A 58 -30.06 14.84 -11.84
C TYR A 58 -30.26 13.66 -10.88
N LEU A 59 -30.17 13.93 -9.58
CA LEU A 59 -30.21 12.91 -8.52
C LEU A 59 -31.62 12.58 -8.02
N LYS A 60 -32.69 13.29 -8.47
CA LYS A 60 -34.10 13.15 -7.98
C LYS A 60 -34.67 11.73 -8.01
N GLN A 61 -34.14 10.85 -8.86
CA GLN A 61 -34.66 9.48 -9.02
C GLN A 61 -33.99 8.46 -8.12
N SER A 62 -32.98 8.89 -7.34
CA SER A 62 -32.16 8.02 -6.49
C SER A 62 -32.65 8.06 -5.04
N ASP A 63 -32.23 7.08 -4.22
CA ASP A 63 -32.54 7.00 -2.80
C ASP A 63 -32.00 8.25 -2.08
N GLU A 64 -32.79 8.84 -1.17
CA GLU A 64 -32.50 10.09 -0.48
C GLU A 64 -31.14 10.08 0.23
N GLN A 65 -30.74 8.95 0.81
CA GLN A 65 -29.45 8.78 1.48
C GLN A 65 -28.27 8.74 0.48
N MET A 66 -28.46 8.09 -0.69
CA MET A 66 -27.47 8.10 -1.77
C MET A 66 -27.28 9.50 -2.36
N VAL A 67 -28.40 10.24 -2.54
CA VAL A 67 -28.38 11.63 -3.03
C VAL A 67 -27.55 12.51 -2.11
N LEU A 68 -27.71 12.37 -0.79
CA LEU A 68 -26.96 13.15 0.20
C LEU A 68 -25.46 12.85 0.10
N ASP A 69 -25.08 11.57 0.10
CA ASP A 69 -23.66 11.17 0.06
C ASP A 69 -22.98 11.60 -1.25
N VAL A 70 -23.66 11.42 -2.40
CA VAL A 70 -23.13 11.81 -3.72
C VAL A 70 -23.00 13.34 -3.81
N THR A 71 -24.01 14.08 -3.34
CA THR A 71 -23.98 15.56 -3.32
C THR A 71 -22.86 16.09 -2.43
N GLN A 72 -22.64 15.52 -1.26
CA GLN A 72 -21.54 15.89 -0.38
C GLN A 72 -20.17 15.63 -1.04
N ARG A 73 -19.99 14.48 -1.65
CA ARG A 73 -18.73 14.15 -2.38
C ARG A 73 -18.51 15.09 -3.56
N PHE A 74 -19.54 15.37 -4.33
CA PHE A 74 -19.46 16.30 -5.46
C PHE A 74 -19.09 17.70 -4.99
N ASN A 75 -19.77 18.24 -3.97
CA ASN A 75 -19.49 19.56 -3.43
C ASN A 75 -18.08 19.64 -2.83
N ALA A 76 -17.61 18.61 -2.15
CA ALA A 76 -16.25 18.54 -1.64
C ALA A 76 -15.21 18.57 -2.77
N SER A 77 -15.43 17.80 -3.83
CA SER A 77 -14.54 17.78 -5.00
C SER A 77 -14.58 19.11 -5.77
N TYR A 78 -15.75 19.69 -5.95
CA TYR A 78 -15.93 21.00 -6.58
C TYR A 78 -15.26 22.11 -5.79
N SER A 79 -15.47 22.16 -4.47
CA SER A 79 -14.84 23.11 -3.56
C SER A 79 -13.32 22.96 -3.56
N TYR A 80 -12.82 21.74 -3.58
CA TYR A 80 -11.38 21.47 -3.69
C TYR A 80 -10.79 22.06 -4.97
N ILE A 81 -11.40 21.80 -6.13
CA ILE A 81 -10.91 22.28 -7.42
C ILE A 81 -10.99 23.81 -7.53
N SER A 82 -12.15 24.40 -7.15
CA SER A 82 -12.37 25.86 -7.22
C SER A 82 -11.43 26.63 -6.29
N SER A 83 -11.10 26.10 -5.13
CA SER A 83 -10.20 26.74 -4.16
C SER A 83 -8.75 26.29 -4.24
N TYR A 84 -8.39 25.40 -5.16
CA TYR A 84 -7.06 24.77 -5.22
C TYR A 84 -5.92 25.79 -5.24
N LYS A 85 -5.93 26.71 -6.20
CA LYS A 85 -4.89 27.76 -6.34
C LYS A 85 -4.81 28.66 -5.12
N ASP A 86 -5.97 29.11 -4.64
CA ASP A 86 -6.05 29.99 -3.46
C ASP A 86 -5.52 29.29 -2.21
N ASN A 87 -5.82 28.01 -2.02
CA ASN A 87 -5.33 27.24 -0.88
C ASN A 87 -3.80 27.07 -0.95
N LYS A 88 -3.23 26.83 -2.13
CA LYS A 88 -1.77 26.76 -2.29
C LYS A 88 -1.09 28.12 -2.02
N LEU A 89 -1.67 29.22 -2.47
CA LEU A 89 -1.15 30.56 -2.19
C LEU A 89 -1.36 30.98 -0.72
N ARG A 90 -2.44 30.54 -0.07
CA ARG A 90 -2.63 30.74 1.38
C ARG A 90 -1.58 29.98 2.18
N ALA A 91 -1.19 28.78 1.79
CA ALA A 91 -0.13 28.03 2.46
C ALA A 91 1.18 28.83 2.49
N LEU A 92 1.52 29.56 1.43
CA LEU A 92 2.68 30.45 1.40
C LEU A 92 2.55 31.57 2.44
N LYS A 93 1.41 32.31 2.43
CA LYS A 93 1.18 33.40 3.37
C LYS A 93 1.16 32.91 4.83
N SER A 94 0.59 31.76 5.07
CA SER A 94 0.59 31.14 6.41
C SER A 94 2.00 30.77 6.86
N ALA A 95 2.87 30.29 5.96
CA ALA A 95 4.26 30.00 6.26
C ALA A 95 5.01 31.25 6.72
N ASP A 96 4.87 32.37 5.98
CA ASP A 96 5.47 33.66 6.36
C ASP A 96 5.02 34.13 7.75
N THR A 97 3.76 33.89 8.09
CA THR A 97 3.22 34.26 9.42
C THR A 97 3.73 33.30 10.51
N LEU A 98 3.71 31.99 10.25
CA LEU A 98 4.13 30.98 11.22
C LEU A 98 5.62 31.10 11.59
N THR A 99 6.47 31.40 10.62
CA THR A 99 7.92 31.58 10.85
C THR A 99 8.27 32.82 11.68
N GLN A 100 7.31 33.75 11.89
CA GLN A 100 7.49 34.92 12.74
C GLN A 100 7.20 34.62 14.23
N TYR A 101 6.52 33.51 14.54
CA TYR A 101 6.27 33.12 15.94
C TYR A 101 7.52 32.52 16.57
N GLU A 102 7.81 32.88 17.83
CA GLU A 102 8.99 32.39 18.59
C GLU A 102 9.12 30.87 18.60
N LEU A 103 8.01 30.14 18.53
CA LEU A 103 7.98 28.69 18.54
C LEU A 103 8.53 28.06 17.24
N PHE A 104 8.53 28.82 16.13
CA PHE A 104 8.87 28.34 14.78
C PHE A 104 9.92 29.20 14.08
N ASN A 105 10.52 30.19 14.77
CA ASN A 105 11.47 31.12 14.16
C ASN A 105 12.93 30.63 14.17
N GLU A 106 13.20 29.48 14.82
CA GLU A 106 14.53 28.90 14.87
C GLU A 106 14.86 28.22 13.53
N GLU A 107 15.65 28.88 12.69
CA GLU A 107 15.98 28.47 11.31
C GLU A 107 16.59 27.05 11.22
N ASP A 108 17.27 26.62 12.27
CA ASP A 108 17.89 25.29 12.32
C ASP A 108 16.89 24.17 12.74
N SER A 109 15.72 24.54 13.27
CA SER A 109 14.73 23.57 13.70
C SER A 109 14.06 22.84 12.52
N TYR A 110 13.70 21.59 12.73
CA TYR A 110 12.91 20.81 11.76
C TYR A 110 11.60 21.53 11.41
N SER A 111 10.91 22.09 12.41
CA SER A 111 9.63 22.77 12.22
C SER A 111 9.71 23.97 11.28
N TYR A 112 10.73 24.81 11.42
CA TYR A 112 10.96 25.93 10.51
C TYR A 112 11.20 25.43 9.07
N LYS A 113 12.12 24.49 8.92
CA LYS A 113 12.48 23.92 7.61
C LYS A 113 11.28 23.24 6.95
N ASP A 114 10.42 22.55 7.71
CA ASP A 114 9.20 21.90 7.20
C ASP A 114 8.19 22.92 6.69
N ILE A 115 7.94 24.01 7.45
CA ILE A 115 7.03 25.09 7.05
C ILE A 115 7.51 25.73 5.75
N VAL A 116 8.78 26.13 5.68
CA VAL A 116 9.37 26.76 4.50
C VAL A 116 9.33 25.85 3.27
N LYS A 117 9.73 24.59 3.44
CA LYS A 117 9.72 23.61 2.34
C LYS A 117 8.30 23.32 1.86
N SER A 118 7.36 23.11 2.75
CA SER A 118 5.94 22.86 2.42
C SER A 118 5.36 24.00 1.60
N SER A 119 5.67 25.25 1.96
CA SER A 119 5.19 26.42 1.25
C SER A 119 5.81 26.54 -0.14
N GLN A 120 7.11 26.27 -0.27
CA GLN A 120 7.82 26.27 -1.57
C GLN A 120 7.29 25.17 -2.49
N ASP A 121 7.02 23.99 -1.96
CA ASP A 121 6.47 22.89 -2.75
C ASP A 121 5.01 23.17 -3.15
N ALA A 122 4.21 23.81 -2.29
CA ALA A 122 2.87 24.27 -2.65
C ALA A 122 2.90 25.31 -3.80
N LEU A 123 3.88 26.22 -3.81
CA LEU A 123 4.03 27.20 -4.86
C LEU A 123 4.35 26.56 -6.22
N LYS A 124 5.21 25.54 -6.26
CA LYS A 124 5.59 24.83 -7.51
C LYS A 124 4.39 24.22 -8.24
N ILE A 125 3.37 23.82 -7.49
CA ILE A 125 2.18 23.14 -8.02
C ILE A 125 0.92 24.04 -8.04
N SER A 126 1.03 25.29 -7.59
CA SER A 126 -0.11 26.22 -7.50
C SER A 126 -0.84 26.48 -8.82
N ASP A 127 -0.09 26.46 -9.92
CA ASP A 127 -0.61 26.71 -11.26
C ASP A 127 -0.95 25.42 -12.03
N ALA A 128 -1.02 24.28 -11.35
CA ALA A 128 -1.45 23.02 -11.98
C ALA A 128 -2.88 23.16 -12.56
N PRO A 129 -3.12 22.72 -13.82
CA PRO A 129 -4.43 22.83 -14.46
C PRO A 129 -5.40 21.78 -13.93
N VAL A 130 -5.82 21.93 -12.67
CA VAL A 130 -6.76 21.01 -12.04
C VAL A 130 -8.18 21.22 -12.60
N LYS A 131 -8.88 20.10 -12.78
CA LYS A 131 -10.28 20.05 -13.27
C LYS A 131 -11.07 19.07 -12.44
N LEU A 132 -12.39 19.28 -12.38
CA LEU A 132 -13.30 18.32 -11.75
C LEU A 132 -13.45 17.12 -12.67
N ILE A 133 -12.86 16.00 -12.30
CA ILE A 133 -12.86 14.75 -13.07
C ILE A 133 -13.11 13.56 -12.14
N ASN A 134 -13.46 12.42 -12.72
CA ASN A 134 -13.56 11.19 -11.97
C ASN A 134 -12.16 10.62 -11.65
N THR A 135 -11.74 10.74 -10.38
CA THR A 135 -10.47 10.21 -9.85
C THR A 135 -10.64 8.92 -9.07
N LEU A 136 -11.87 8.37 -8.92
CA LEU A 136 -12.15 7.23 -8.07
C LEU A 136 -11.26 6.02 -8.38
N ALA A 137 -11.05 5.71 -9.65
CA ALA A 137 -10.24 4.57 -10.05
C ALA A 137 -8.79 4.66 -9.53
N ILE A 138 -8.14 5.81 -9.68
CA ILE A 138 -6.76 6.01 -9.19
C ILE A 138 -6.71 6.07 -7.68
N ASP A 139 -7.68 6.71 -7.03
CA ASP A 139 -7.73 6.85 -5.58
C ASP A 139 -7.92 5.49 -4.89
N LYS A 140 -8.86 4.68 -5.39
CA LYS A 140 -9.12 3.32 -4.91
C LYS A 140 -7.96 2.37 -5.20
N PHE A 141 -7.36 2.45 -6.39
CA PHE A 141 -6.18 1.67 -6.73
C PHE A 141 -5.02 1.95 -5.77
N MET A 142 -4.74 3.22 -5.47
CA MET A 142 -3.67 3.60 -4.54
C MET A 142 -3.99 3.24 -3.08
N GLN A 143 -5.24 3.10 -2.73
CA GLN A 143 -5.67 2.59 -1.42
C GLN A 143 -5.59 1.07 -1.32
N TYR A 144 -5.43 0.36 -2.44
CA TYR A 144 -5.38 -1.10 -2.49
C TYR A 144 -4.06 -1.65 -1.96
N ARG A 145 -3.98 -1.77 -0.63
CA ARG A 145 -2.75 -2.13 0.10
C ARG A 145 -2.35 -3.60 -0.02
N TRP A 146 -3.22 -4.48 -0.53
CA TRP A 146 -2.94 -5.92 -0.61
C TRP A 146 -1.98 -6.30 -1.73
N LEU A 147 -1.94 -5.52 -2.80
CA LEU A 147 -1.14 -5.84 -3.99
C LEU A 147 0.35 -6.01 -3.68
N PRO A 148 1.02 -5.12 -2.93
CA PRO A 148 2.43 -5.29 -2.56
C PRO A 148 2.69 -6.57 -1.76
N PHE A 149 1.82 -6.90 -0.80
CA PHE A 149 1.97 -8.12 0.01
C PHE A 149 1.83 -9.39 -0.82
N LEU A 150 0.83 -9.43 -1.70
CA LEU A 150 0.64 -10.55 -2.62
C LEU A 150 1.83 -10.70 -3.58
N PHE A 151 2.42 -9.57 -4.00
CA PHE A 151 3.59 -9.58 -4.86
C PHE A 151 4.84 -10.13 -4.13
N ILE A 152 5.02 -9.83 -2.84
CA ILE A 152 6.12 -10.40 -2.01
C ILE A 152 6.02 -11.93 -1.94
N LEU A 153 4.81 -12.51 -1.92
CA LEU A 153 4.64 -13.96 -1.98
C LEU A 153 5.17 -14.53 -3.29
N ILE A 154 4.90 -13.88 -4.42
CA ILE A 154 5.45 -14.27 -5.73
C ILE A 154 6.97 -14.29 -5.68
N ILE A 155 7.58 -13.20 -5.21
CA ILE A 155 9.03 -13.07 -5.08
C ILE A 155 9.60 -14.21 -4.23
N THR A 156 8.97 -14.49 -3.09
CA THR A 156 9.42 -15.51 -2.16
C THR A 156 9.41 -16.89 -2.81
N VAL A 157 8.36 -17.24 -3.56
CA VAL A 157 8.26 -18.53 -4.30
C VAL A 157 9.37 -18.63 -5.35
N VAL A 158 9.63 -17.57 -6.12
CA VAL A 158 10.69 -17.56 -7.14
C VAL A 158 12.06 -17.76 -6.49
N ILE A 159 12.37 -17.05 -5.41
CA ILE A 159 13.67 -17.13 -4.75
C ILE A 159 13.89 -18.51 -4.11
N ILE A 160 12.86 -19.08 -3.50
CA ILE A 160 12.96 -20.42 -2.89
C ILE A 160 13.20 -21.49 -3.94
N SER A 161 12.66 -21.35 -5.15
CA SER A 161 12.94 -22.27 -6.25
C SER A 161 14.43 -22.37 -6.60
N TYR A 162 15.20 -21.28 -6.45
CA TYR A 162 16.65 -21.30 -6.62
C TYR A 162 17.36 -22.12 -5.54
N LYS A 163 16.83 -22.12 -4.32
CA LYS A 163 17.43 -22.87 -3.21
C LYS A 163 17.22 -24.36 -3.35
N GLU A 164 16.09 -24.81 -3.86
CA GLU A 164 15.83 -26.23 -4.13
C GLU A 164 16.86 -26.81 -5.09
N GLU A 165 17.33 -26.01 -6.05
CA GLU A 165 18.40 -26.43 -6.96
C GLU A 165 19.75 -26.58 -6.25
N GLU A 166 19.98 -25.87 -5.14
CA GLU A 166 21.23 -25.94 -4.38
C GLU A 166 21.39 -27.25 -3.58
N TYR A 167 20.31 -27.95 -3.28
CA TYR A 167 20.36 -29.23 -2.55
C TYR A 167 20.78 -30.43 -3.43
N ASN A 168 20.76 -30.27 -4.75
CA ASN A 168 21.16 -31.33 -5.65
C ASN A 168 22.69 -31.41 -5.74
N SER A 169 23.23 -32.65 -5.82
CA SER A 169 24.68 -32.93 -5.95
C SER A 169 25.33 -32.21 -7.15
N VAL A 170 24.53 -31.83 -8.15
CA VAL A 170 24.96 -31.06 -9.33
C VAL A 170 25.48 -29.64 -8.92
N ASN A 171 25.01 -29.08 -7.82
CA ASN A 171 25.45 -27.75 -7.39
C ASN A 171 26.93 -27.72 -6.98
N THR A 172 27.45 -28.79 -6.40
CA THR A 172 28.89 -28.90 -6.09
C THR A 172 29.73 -28.84 -7.36
N LEU A 173 29.30 -29.53 -8.44
CA LEU A 173 29.96 -29.48 -9.73
C LEU A 173 29.88 -28.11 -10.40
N ILE A 174 28.73 -27.45 -10.34
CA ILE A 174 28.55 -26.07 -10.84
C ILE A 174 29.48 -25.10 -10.13
N ARG A 175 29.64 -25.20 -8.81
CA ARG A 175 30.52 -24.33 -8.01
C ARG A 175 32.00 -24.55 -8.25
N CYS A 176 32.40 -25.76 -8.68
CA CYS A 176 33.77 -26.04 -9.10
C CYS A 176 34.11 -25.41 -10.46
N SER A 177 33.12 -25.07 -11.28
CA SER A 177 33.33 -24.39 -12.54
C SER A 177 33.70 -22.91 -12.36
N TYR A 178 34.48 -22.36 -13.31
CA TYR A 178 34.91 -20.96 -13.29
C TYR A 178 33.72 -19.97 -13.18
N ASN A 179 32.61 -20.25 -13.87
CA ASN A 179 31.41 -19.41 -13.86
C ASN A 179 30.39 -19.80 -12.80
N GLY A 180 30.65 -20.77 -11.96
CA GLY A 180 29.71 -21.32 -10.97
C GLY A 180 29.66 -20.58 -9.63
N ARG A 181 30.48 -19.53 -9.43
CA ARG A 181 30.55 -18.76 -8.19
C ARG A 181 29.83 -17.42 -8.29
N SER A 182 30.57 -16.31 -8.30
CA SER A 182 30.02 -14.95 -8.37
C SER A 182 29.18 -14.68 -9.62
N SER A 183 29.64 -15.17 -10.77
CA SER A 183 28.94 -15.01 -12.05
C SER A 183 27.55 -15.67 -12.06
N LEU A 184 27.40 -16.82 -11.38
CA LEU A 184 26.11 -17.50 -11.28
C LEU A 184 25.11 -16.67 -10.46
N VAL A 185 25.54 -16.17 -9.29
CA VAL A 185 24.69 -15.33 -8.43
C VAL A 185 24.27 -14.06 -9.16
N LEU A 186 25.22 -13.39 -9.80
CA LEU A 186 24.92 -12.16 -10.53
C LEU A 186 23.88 -12.42 -11.63
N LYS A 187 24.01 -13.51 -12.38
CA LYS A 187 23.00 -13.92 -13.39
C LYS A 187 21.63 -14.17 -12.75
N ARG A 188 21.58 -14.87 -11.61
CA ARG A 188 20.31 -15.11 -10.88
C ARG A 188 19.68 -13.81 -10.41
N LEU A 189 20.47 -12.86 -9.87
CA LEU A 189 19.98 -11.56 -9.45
C LEU A 189 19.47 -10.73 -10.63
N LEU A 190 20.14 -10.75 -11.79
CA LEU A 190 19.68 -10.10 -13.00
C LEU A 190 18.39 -10.72 -13.54
N ILE A 191 18.30 -12.05 -13.55
CA ILE A 191 17.08 -12.76 -13.96
C ILE A 191 15.92 -12.41 -13.04
N ASN A 192 16.16 -12.39 -11.73
CA ASN A 192 15.17 -11.99 -10.73
C ASN A 192 14.69 -10.55 -10.94
N PHE A 193 15.62 -9.62 -11.22
CA PHE A 193 15.28 -8.26 -11.58
C PHE A 193 14.35 -8.18 -12.80
N LEU A 194 14.68 -8.88 -13.88
CA LEU A 194 13.86 -8.89 -15.10
C LEU A 194 12.46 -9.48 -14.85
N ILE A 195 12.39 -10.58 -14.10
CA ILE A 195 11.10 -11.20 -13.73
C ILE A 195 10.26 -10.22 -12.92
N ILE A 196 10.84 -9.57 -11.90
CA ILE A 196 10.14 -8.60 -11.06
C ILE A 196 9.70 -7.40 -11.89
N LEU A 197 10.55 -6.86 -12.74
CA LEU A 197 10.24 -5.71 -13.59
C LEU A 197 9.03 -6.00 -14.49
N ILE A 198 9.10 -7.09 -15.27
CA ILE A 198 8.04 -7.44 -16.21
C ILE A 198 6.73 -7.75 -15.46
N ASN A 199 6.82 -8.55 -14.40
CA ASN A 199 5.64 -8.94 -13.63
C ASN A 199 5.01 -7.76 -12.88
N SER A 200 5.83 -6.85 -12.35
CA SER A 200 5.39 -5.62 -11.69
C SER A 200 4.59 -4.72 -12.64
N PHE A 201 5.12 -4.46 -13.83
CA PHE A 201 4.39 -3.69 -14.84
C PHE A 201 3.09 -4.38 -15.24
N ALA A 202 3.15 -5.68 -15.55
CA ALA A 202 1.97 -6.43 -15.97
C ALA A 202 0.86 -6.40 -14.93
N ILE A 203 1.17 -6.74 -13.66
CA ILE A 203 0.15 -6.86 -12.62
C ILE A 203 -0.44 -5.50 -12.22
N ASN A 204 0.40 -4.46 -12.07
CA ASN A 204 -0.10 -3.13 -11.71
C ASN A 204 -0.98 -2.54 -12.82
N LEU A 205 -0.60 -2.70 -14.10
CA LEU A 205 -1.41 -2.21 -15.20
C LEU A 205 -2.71 -2.99 -15.33
N ILE A 206 -2.69 -4.32 -15.20
CA ILE A 206 -3.92 -5.13 -15.24
C ILE A 206 -4.85 -4.75 -14.11
N VAL A 207 -4.34 -4.66 -12.87
CA VAL A 207 -5.15 -4.29 -11.70
C VAL A 207 -5.70 -2.87 -11.86
N PHE A 208 -4.90 -1.92 -12.33
CA PHE A 208 -5.38 -0.56 -12.60
C PHE A 208 -6.47 -0.51 -13.68
N CYS A 209 -6.33 -1.28 -14.77
CA CYS A 209 -7.39 -1.42 -15.77
C CYS A 209 -8.68 -1.99 -15.18
N ILE A 210 -8.59 -2.92 -14.23
CA ILE A 210 -9.76 -3.45 -13.51
C ILE A 210 -10.42 -2.34 -12.68
N PHE A 211 -9.65 -1.52 -11.95
CA PHE A 211 -10.22 -0.38 -11.23
C PHE A 211 -10.90 0.63 -12.18
N ILE A 212 -10.29 0.93 -13.34
CA ILE A 212 -10.93 1.79 -14.35
C ILE A 212 -12.23 1.16 -14.88
N TYR A 213 -12.26 -0.14 -15.09
CA TYR A 213 -13.46 -0.82 -15.57
C TYR A 213 -14.62 -0.70 -14.57
N PHE A 214 -14.36 -0.82 -13.28
CA PHE A 214 -15.40 -0.77 -12.25
C PHE A 214 -15.77 0.66 -11.80
N TYR A 215 -14.79 1.58 -11.71
CA TYR A 215 -15.00 2.94 -11.19
C TYR A 215 -15.00 4.03 -12.27
N GLY A 216 -14.77 3.67 -13.54
CA GLY A 216 -14.71 4.63 -14.65
C GLY A 216 -13.42 5.45 -14.67
N GLY A 217 -13.45 6.57 -15.38
CA GLY A 217 -12.32 7.52 -15.42
C GLY A 217 -11.30 7.30 -16.55
N ALA A 218 -11.54 6.38 -17.48
CA ALA A 218 -10.62 6.12 -18.62
C ALA A 218 -10.33 7.37 -19.47
N GLY A 219 -11.33 8.23 -19.68
CA GLY A 219 -11.19 9.46 -20.46
C GLY A 219 -10.35 10.55 -19.79
N TYR A 220 -10.03 10.42 -18.51
CA TYR A 220 -9.37 11.46 -17.72
C TYR A 220 -7.89 11.19 -17.45
N LEU A 221 -7.30 10.14 -18.02
CA LEU A 221 -5.91 9.74 -17.81
C LEU A 221 -4.87 10.78 -18.25
N ASP A 222 -5.24 11.69 -19.14
CA ASP A 222 -4.38 12.79 -19.60
C ASP A 222 -4.39 14.01 -18.66
N ASN A 223 -5.32 14.09 -17.71
CA ASN A 223 -5.37 15.15 -16.73
C ASN A 223 -4.29 14.98 -15.65
N VAL A 224 -3.96 16.09 -14.98
CA VAL A 224 -2.92 16.11 -13.95
C VAL A 224 -3.34 15.33 -12.70
N ILE A 225 -2.38 14.67 -12.05
CA ILE A 225 -2.63 13.85 -10.86
C ILE A 225 -3.18 14.68 -9.69
N GLN A 226 -2.87 15.98 -9.62
CA GLN A 226 -3.37 16.90 -8.62
C GLN A 226 -4.90 17.11 -8.67
N CYS A 227 -5.60 16.64 -9.70
CA CYS A 227 -7.07 16.59 -9.70
C CYS A 227 -7.59 15.66 -8.58
N SER A 228 -6.82 14.67 -8.16
CA SER A 228 -7.11 13.86 -6.98
C SER A 228 -6.71 14.60 -5.70
N GLN A 229 -7.63 14.68 -4.73
CA GLN A 229 -7.35 15.25 -3.40
C GLN A 229 -6.23 14.49 -2.68
N VAL A 230 -6.13 13.17 -2.89
CA VAL A 230 -5.12 12.29 -2.27
C VAL A 230 -3.71 12.70 -2.67
N PHE A 231 -3.54 13.16 -3.92
CA PHE A 231 -2.24 13.56 -4.48
C PHE A 231 -2.13 15.08 -4.70
N SER A 232 -2.91 15.86 -3.98
CA SER A 232 -2.89 17.34 -4.05
C SER A 232 -1.51 17.95 -3.79
N ASN A 233 -0.66 17.29 -3.03
CA ASN A 233 0.70 17.73 -2.67
C ASN A 233 1.80 17.03 -3.47
N PHE A 234 1.45 16.20 -4.45
CA PHE A 234 2.46 15.56 -5.30
C PHE A 234 3.28 16.64 -6.03
N PRO A 235 4.63 16.62 -5.94
CA PRO A 235 5.47 17.78 -6.28
C PRO A 235 5.64 18.02 -7.79
N TYR A 236 5.22 17.08 -8.64
CA TYR A 236 5.38 17.17 -10.09
C TYR A 236 4.03 17.26 -10.77
N VAL A 237 3.86 18.28 -11.63
CA VAL A 237 2.63 18.42 -12.46
C VAL A 237 2.73 17.46 -13.64
N ILE A 238 2.24 16.24 -13.45
CA ILE A 238 2.24 15.18 -14.48
C ILE A 238 0.84 14.59 -14.64
N SER A 239 0.57 14.01 -15.80
CA SER A 239 -0.72 13.36 -16.04
C SER A 239 -0.84 12.04 -15.27
N ILE A 240 -2.08 11.60 -15.00
CA ILE A 240 -2.39 10.34 -14.31
C ILE A 240 -1.70 9.16 -14.99
N LYS A 241 -1.66 9.10 -16.34
CA LYS A 241 -0.96 8.04 -17.07
C LYS A 241 0.55 8.02 -16.82
N HIS A 242 1.21 9.19 -16.78
CA HIS A 242 2.64 9.28 -16.48
C HIS A 242 2.92 8.96 -15.01
N PHE A 243 2.02 9.37 -14.11
CA PHE A 243 2.09 9.01 -12.70
C PHE A 243 2.01 7.48 -12.51
N MET A 244 1.12 6.80 -13.23
CA MET A 244 1.01 5.33 -13.19
C MET A 244 2.27 4.63 -13.70
N LEU A 245 2.90 5.14 -14.76
CA LEU A 245 4.18 4.62 -15.23
C LEU A 245 5.28 4.81 -14.18
N LEU A 246 5.35 5.99 -13.57
CA LEU A 246 6.29 6.29 -12.48
C LEU A 246 6.06 5.35 -11.28
N TYR A 247 4.80 5.14 -10.90
CA TYR A 247 4.41 4.19 -9.85
C TYR A 247 4.89 2.77 -10.16
N CYS A 248 4.69 2.28 -11.39
CA CYS A 248 5.16 0.95 -11.79
C CYS A 248 6.68 0.80 -11.69
N ILE A 249 7.45 1.84 -12.05
CA ILE A 249 8.91 1.85 -11.93
C ILE A 249 9.33 1.81 -10.47
N PHE A 250 8.76 2.66 -9.62
CA PHE A 250 9.06 2.71 -8.19
C PHE A 250 8.67 1.40 -7.49
N PHE A 251 7.52 0.86 -7.83
CA PHE A 251 7.07 -0.43 -7.33
C PHE A 251 8.03 -1.57 -7.72
N ALA A 252 8.50 -1.60 -8.96
CA ALA A 252 9.48 -2.59 -9.42
C ALA A 252 10.81 -2.46 -8.67
N MET A 253 11.29 -1.23 -8.43
CA MET A 253 12.53 -0.97 -7.68
C MET A 253 12.39 -1.42 -6.22
N ALA A 254 11.30 -1.05 -5.55
CA ALA A 254 11.00 -1.46 -4.18
C ALA A 254 10.93 -2.98 -4.05
N MET A 255 10.17 -3.63 -4.93
CA MET A 255 10.04 -5.09 -4.93
C MET A 255 11.35 -5.80 -5.23
N TYR A 256 12.21 -5.21 -6.06
CA TYR A 256 13.55 -5.75 -6.30
C TYR A 256 14.44 -5.61 -5.05
N ALA A 257 14.43 -4.47 -4.37
CA ALA A 257 15.15 -4.26 -3.11
C ALA A 257 14.72 -5.29 -2.05
N ILE A 258 13.41 -5.48 -1.88
CA ILE A 258 12.84 -6.49 -0.98
C ILE A 258 13.30 -7.91 -1.38
N SER A 259 13.33 -8.20 -2.67
CA SER A 259 13.78 -9.49 -3.18
C SER A 259 15.24 -9.81 -2.83
N LEU A 260 16.11 -8.80 -2.83
CA LEU A 260 17.52 -8.95 -2.43
C LEU A 260 17.63 -9.35 -0.95
N ILE A 261 16.79 -8.79 -0.09
CA ILE A 261 16.75 -9.12 1.34
C ILE A 261 16.19 -10.53 1.56
N ILE A 262 15.11 -10.88 0.86
CA ILE A 262 14.57 -12.25 0.91
C ILE A 262 15.64 -13.26 0.45
N TYR A 263 16.37 -12.94 -0.62
CA TYR A 263 17.44 -13.80 -1.14
C TYR A 263 18.58 -13.95 -0.14
N LEU A 264 18.95 -12.87 0.59
CA LEU A 264 19.92 -12.92 1.69
C LEU A 264 19.49 -13.91 2.78
N PHE A 265 18.25 -13.81 3.26
CA PHE A 265 17.74 -14.73 4.28
C PHE A 265 17.68 -16.17 3.80
N VAL A 266 17.29 -16.39 2.55
CA VAL A 266 17.27 -17.72 1.93
C VAL A 266 18.69 -18.28 1.85
N GLN A 267 19.67 -17.51 1.43
CA GLN A 267 21.07 -17.96 1.40
C GLN A 267 21.63 -18.20 2.80
N TRP A 268 21.25 -17.34 3.75
CA TRP A 268 21.71 -17.45 5.15
C TRP A 268 21.07 -18.61 5.91
N SER A 269 20.03 -19.23 5.42
CA SER A 269 19.29 -20.29 6.11
C SER A 269 19.75 -21.67 5.70
N ALA A 270 19.69 -22.63 6.63
CA ALA A 270 20.03 -24.03 6.37
C ALA A 270 18.93 -24.78 5.62
N SER A 271 17.65 -24.44 5.89
CA SER A 271 16.47 -25.03 5.27
C SER A 271 15.49 -23.97 4.76
N ASN A 272 14.53 -24.35 3.93
CA ASN A 272 13.47 -23.44 3.48
C ASN A 272 12.61 -22.96 4.66
N LYS A 273 12.31 -23.84 5.60
CA LYS A 273 11.52 -23.52 6.80
C LYS A 273 12.20 -22.45 7.65
N THR A 274 13.52 -22.56 7.87
CA THR A 274 14.30 -21.55 8.62
C THR A 274 14.35 -20.21 7.86
N ALA A 275 14.35 -20.24 6.53
CA ALA A 275 14.27 -19.02 5.72
C ALA A 275 12.94 -18.30 5.93
N TYR A 276 11.81 -19.00 5.83
CA TYR A 276 10.49 -18.42 6.06
C TYR A 276 10.35 -17.78 7.43
N VAL A 277 10.79 -18.48 8.49
CA VAL A 277 10.74 -17.93 9.86
C VAL A 277 11.56 -16.64 10.00
N LYS A 278 12.75 -16.60 9.42
CA LYS A 278 13.59 -15.39 9.45
C LYS A 278 12.95 -14.23 8.69
N ILE A 279 12.38 -14.48 7.51
CA ILE A 279 11.69 -13.48 6.69
C ILE A 279 10.49 -12.91 7.46
N ILE A 280 9.67 -13.79 8.08
CA ILE A 280 8.50 -13.37 8.85
C ILE A 280 8.92 -12.56 10.08
N LEU A 281 9.90 -13.02 10.86
CA LEU A 281 10.37 -12.29 12.05
C LEU A 281 10.95 -10.92 11.68
N PHE A 282 11.70 -10.85 10.59
CA PHE A 282 12.23 -9.60 10.09
C PHE A 282 11.11 -8.66 9.62
N GLY A 283 10.17 -9.15 8.83
CA GLY A 283 9.02 -8.39 8.37
C GLY A 283 8.14 -7.87 9.52
N LEU A 284 7.95 -8.68 10.59
CA LEU A 284 7.23 -8.24 11.79
C LEU A 284 7.99 -7.12 12.54
N ALA A 285 9.32 -7.21 12.63
CA ALA A 285 10.12 -6.16 13.27
C ALA A 285 10.03 -4.84 12.50
N GLU A 286 10.16 -4.87 11.16
CA GLU A 286 10.01 -3.71 10.30
C GLU A 286 8.59 -3.11 10.36
N TRP A 287 7.55 -3.96 10.38
CA TRP A 287 6.18 -3.54 10.55
C TRP A 287 5.94 -2.84 11.88
N LEU A 288 6.48 -3.37 12.97
CA LEU A 288 6.37 -2.74 14.29
C LEU A 288 7.06 -1.37 14.33
N LEU A 289 8.23 -1.23 13.73
CA LEU A 289 8.93 0.05 13.64
C LEU A 289 8.10 1.06 12.83
N TYR A 290 7.60 0.66 11.67
CA TYR A 290 6.80 1.52 10.81
C TYR A 290 5.51 2.01 11.49
N TYR A 291 4.81 1.12 12.19
CA TYR A 291 3.50 1.43 12.77
C TYR A 291 3.58 2.18 14.11
N LYS A 292 4.60 1.88 14.95
CA LYS A 292 4.71 2.46 16.29
C LYS A 292 5.38 3.83 16.32
N ILE A 293 6.20 4.16 15.32
CA ILE A 293 6.91 5.44 15.29
C ILE A 293 5.98 6.50 14.68
N ASN A 294 5.80 7.60 15.43
CA ASN A 294 5.03 8.75 14.95
C ASN A 294 5.84 9.53 13.91
N GLU A 295 5.17 10.05 12.89
CA GLU A 295 5.77 10.86 11.82
C GLU A 295 6.47 12.12 12.32
N LYS A 296 5.97 12.71 13.41
CA LYS A 296 6.54 13.92 14.04
C LYS A 296 7.60 13.62 15.10
N SER A 297 7.99 12.38 15.28
CA SER A 297 9.01 11.96 16.25
C SER A 297 10.42 12.18 15.70
N SER A 298 11.39 12.48 16.57
CA SER A 298 12.82 12.49 16.23
C SER A 298 13.33 11.13 15.71
N LEU A 299 12.58 10.05 15.97
CA LEU A 299 12.86 8.70 15.48
C LEU A 299 12.21 8.39 14.12
N ASN A 300 11.61 9.38 13.44
CA ASN A 300 10.93 9.20 12.17
C ASN A 300 11.85 8.60 11.08
N PHE A 301 13.17 8.74 11.23
CA PHE A 301 14.15 8.07 10.39
C PHE A 301 13.88 6.57 10.24
N PHE A 302 13.61 5.86 11.35
CA PHE A 302 13.33 4.42 11.32
C PHE A 302 11.97 4.06 10.70
N LYS A 303 11.07 5.02 10.57
CA LYS A 303 9.79 4.83 9.89
C LYS A 303 9.97 4.87 8.37
N TYR A 304 10.71 5.84 7.85
CA TYR A 304 10.84 6.05 6.40
C TYR A 304 12.01 5.29 5.78
N PHE A 305 13.11 5.09 6.51
CA PHE A 305 14.17 4.14 6.15
C PHE A 305 13.83 2.74 6.64
N ASN A 306 12.77 2.18 6.10
CA ASN A 306 12.17 0.94 6.53
C ASN A 306 11.60 0.21 5.30
N ILE A 307 11.77 -1.10 5.24
CA ILE A 307 11.26 -1.92 4.13
C ILE A 307 9.73 -1.86 4.02
N PHE A 308 9.06 -1.67 5.16
CA PHE A 308 7.62 -1.53 5.15
C PHE A 308 7.15 -0.23 4.50
N SER A 309 7.97 0.83 4.55
CA SER A 309 7.75 2.06 3.77
C SER A 309 7.81 1.80 2.25
N ASP A 310 8.73 0.93 1.81
CA ASP A 310 8.80 0.50 0.40
C ASP A 310 7.57 -0.31 -0.02
N VAL A 311 7.00 -1.12 0.88
CA VAL A 311 5.74 -1.84 0.66
C VAL A 311 4.57 -0.86 0.56
N MET A 312 4.55 0.19 1.39
CA MET A 312 3.51 1.23 1.41
C MET A 312 3.85 2.41 0.48
N LEU A 313 4.36 2.12 -0.71
CA LEU A 313 4.77 3.10 -1.71
C LEU A 313 3.73 4.20 -1.98
N ALA A 314 2.45 3.85 -2.03
CA ALA A 314 1.37 4.81 -2.27
C ALA A 314 1.31 5.92 -1.19
N ASP A 315 1.63 5.61 0.07
CA ASP A 315 1.68 6.60 1.14
C ASP A 315 2.90 7.53 0.99
N SER A 316 4.05 7.01 0.56
CA SER A 316 5.25 7.81 0.24
C SER A 316 5.01 8.79 -0.93
N LEU A 317 4.16 8.41 -1.90
CA LEU A 317 3.84 9.25 -3.05
C LEU A 317 2.85 10.39 -2.73
N LYS A 318 2.17 10.37 -1.58
CA LYS A 318 1.35 11.51 -1.12
C LYS A 318 2.18 12.76 -0.79
N ASN A 319 3.49 12.61 -0.78
CA ASN A 319 4.48 13.66 -0.57
C ASN A 319 4.30 14.46 0.73
N THR A 320 4.71 13.85 1.81
CA THR A 320 4.93 14.53 3.09
C THR A 320 6.41 14.85 3.24
N ASN A 321 6.74 15.93 3.94
CA ASN A 321 8.12 16.21 4.25
C ASN A 321 8.64 15.27 5.33
N TRP A 322 9.91 14.95 5.21
CA TRP A 322 10.62 14.09 6.12
C TRP A 322 12.04 14.61 6.37
N GLY A 323 12.51 14.48 7.58
CA GLY A 323 13.86 14.89 7.93
C GLY A 323 14.10 15.03 9.42
N THR A 324 15.16 15.73 9.73
CA THR A 324 15.62 16.07 11.08
C THR A 324 16.04 17.54 11.08
N ASP A 325 16.49 18.06 12.22
CA ASP A 325 17.05 19.41 12.30
C ASP A 325 18.25 19.62 11.36
N LEU A 326 18.94 18.56 10.96
CA LEU A 326 20.08 18.62 10.05
C LEU A 326 19.67 18.76 8.58
N PHE A 327 18.61 18.10 8.16
CA PHE A 327 18.14 18.12 6.77
C PHE A 327 16.65 17.86 6.66
N ILE A 328 16.04 18.33 5.58
CA ILE A 328 14.65 18.03 5.23
C ILE A 328 14.57 17.63 3.76
N THR A 329 13.74 16.65 3.47
CA THR A 329 13.49 16.15 2.12
C THR A 329 12.06 15.63 1.99
N ASP A 330 11.66 15.31 0.76
CA ASP A 330 10.37 14.68 0.49
C ASP A 330 10.41 13.19 0.79
N THR A 331 9.28 12.62 1.17
CA THR A 331 9.15 11.16 1.35
C THR A 331 9.47 10.38 0.08
N ILE A 332 9.18 10.93 -1.10
CA ILE A 332 9.55 10.34 -2.40
C ILE A 332 11.07 10.24 -2.54
N THR A 333 11.78 11.31 -2.22
CA THR A 333 13.25 11.35 -2.30
C THR A 333 13.87 10.42 -1.25
N ALA A 334 13.33 10.39 -0.03
CA ALA A 334 13.73 9.45 1.02
C ALA A 334 13.57 7.99 0.58
N PHE A 335 12.41 7.66 0.01
CA PHE A 335 12.12 6.35 -0.58
C PHE A 335 13.15 5.98 -1.65
N MET A 336 13.43 6.87 -2.59
CA MET A 336 14.41 6.61 -3.66
C MET A 336 15.81 6.34 -3.11
N TYR A 337 16.29 7.17 -2.18
CA TYR A 337 17.61 6.96 -1.56
C TYR A 337 17.67 5.63 -0.82
N PHE A 338 16.67 5.31 -0.03
CA PHE A 338 16.62 4.06 0.71
C PHE A 338 16.63 2.84 -0.22
N THR A 339 15.75 2.82 -1.22
CA THR A 339 15.66 1.73 -2.19
C THR A 339 16.96 1.54 -2.97
N VAL A 340 17.59 2.64 -3.43
CA VAL A 340 18.87 2.59 -4.14
C VAL A 340 19.99 2.08 -3.22
N ILE A 341 20.07 2.53 -1.98
CA ILE A 341 21.03 2.04 -0.98
C ILE A 341 20.86 0.54 -0.76
N LEU A 342 19.62 0.08 -0.59
CA LEU A 342 19.33 -1.36 -0.43
C LEU A 342 19.79 -2.18 -1.64
N ILE A 343 19.60 -1.68 -2.86
CA ILE A 343 20.04 -2.36 -4.08
C ILE A 343 21.56 -2.39 -4.17
N VAL A 344 22.22 -1.24 -3.97
CA VAL A 344 23.68 -1.09 -4.07
C VAL A 344 24.42 -1.95 -3.03
N ILE A 345 23.89 -2.04 -1.80
CA ILE A 345 24.46 -2.88 -0.74
C ILE A 345 23.99 -4.33 -0.89
N GLY A 346 22.76 -4.57 -1.26
CA GLY A 346 22.15 -5.89 -1.32
C GLY A 346 22.81 -6.81 -2.37
N ILE A 347 23.16 -6.28 -3.54
CA ILE A 347 23.81 -7.07 -4.59
C ILE A 347 25.18 -7.63 -4.13
N PRO A 348 26.14 -6.81 -3.68
CA PRO A 348 27.43 -7.32 -3.19
C PRO A 348 27.29 -8.27 -1.99
N LEU A 349 26.41 -7.96 -1.04
CA LEU A 349 26.17 -8.82 0.12
C LEU A 349 25.70 -10.22 -0.30
N ASN A 350 24.79 -10.31 -1.23
CA ASN A 350 24.33 -11.59 -1.76
C ASN A 350 25.47 -12.38 -2.44
N ILE A 351 26.31 -11.71 -3.21
CA ILE A 351 27.49 -12.34 -3.85
C ILE A 351 28.47 -12.83 -2.80
N ILE A 352 28.82 -12.01 -1.81
CA ILE A 352 29.77 -12.34 -0.74
C ILE A 352 29.25 -13.54 0.07
N LEU A 353 27.99 -13.53 0.48
CA LEU A 353 27.39 -14.63 1.24
C LEU A 353 27.41 -15.94 0.45
N TYR A 354 27.09 -15.89 -0.84
CA TYR A 354 27.13 -17.08 -1.69
C TYR A 354 28.55 -17.67 -1.80
N ILE A 355 29.54 -16.81 -1.97
CA ILE A 355 30.95 -17.25 -2.07
C ILE A 355 31.44 -17.84 -0.74
N ARG A 356 31.08 -17.20 0.40
CA ARG A 356 31.47 -17.62 1.74
C ARG A 356 30.72 -18.82 2.29
N LYS A 357 29.64 -19.25 1.65
CA LYS A 357 28.81 -20.38 2.11
C LYS A 357 29.54 -21.73 2.10
N TYR A 358 30.71 -21.83 1.53
CA TYR A 358 31.56 -23.01 1.57
C TYR A 358 32.85 -22.74 2.37
N PRO A 359 33.19 -23.59 3.31
CA PRO A 359 32.71 -24.91 3.66
C PRO A 359 31.68 -24.94 4.79
N VAL A 360 31.05 -26.07 5.02
CA VAL A 360 29.99 -26.47 5.97
C VAL A 360 29.60 -25.42 7.03
N ARG A 361 28.39 -24.97 6.94
CA ARG A 361 27.85 -23.90 7.79
C ARG A 361 27.51 -24.41 9.18
N LYS A 362 27.95 -23.69 10.21
CA LYS A 362 27.46 -23.95 11.58
C LYS A 362 25.99 -23.58 11.66
N LEU A 363 25.15 -24.48 12.21
CA LEU A 363 23.73 -24.25 12.40
C LEU A 363 23.51 -23.04 13.33
N SER A 364 22.66 -22.10 12.93
CA SER A 364 22.26 -20.98 13.78
C SER A 364 21.38 -21.45 14.93
N ILE A 365 21.21 -20.62 15.96
CA ILE A 365 20.30 -20.92 17.09
C ILE A 365 18.87 -21.18 16.59
N ILE A 366 18.41 -20.39 15.60
CA ILE A 366 17.10 -20.56 14.97
C ILE A 366 17.02 -21.91 14.23
N ASP A 367 18.07 -22.31 13.51
CA ASP A 367 18.09 -23.61 12.84
C ASP A 367 18.01 -24.79 13.85
N LYS A 368 18.63 -24.64 15.03
CA LYS A 368 18.53 -25.65 16.11
C LYS A 368 17.14 -25.69 16.74
N LEU A 369 16.52 -24.55 16.99
CA LEU A 369 15.15 -24.47 17.54
C LEU A 369 14.13 -25.07 16.58
N ILE A 370 14.22 -24.74 15.29
CA ILE A 370 13.35 -25.29 14.25
C ILE A 370 13.56 -26.80 14.12
N GLY A 371 14.81 -27.28 14.18
CA GLY A 371 15.09 -28.71 14.16
C GLY A 371 14.45 -29.45 15.33
N LYS A 372 14.40 -28.88 16.54
CA LYS A 372 13.66 -29.43 17.68
C LYS A 372 12.15 -29.41 17.46
N ALA A 373 11.60 -28.31 16.93
CA ALA A 373 10.20 -28.22 16.59
C ALA A 373 9.79 -29.26 15.51
N GLU A 374 10.63 -29.44 14.49
CA GLU A 374 10.43 -30.47 13.47
C GLU A 374 10.39 -31.88 14.04
N GLN A 375 11.26 -32.20 14.99
CA GLN A 375 11.23 -33.50 15.69
C GLN A 375 9.92 -33.72 16.45
N LEU A 376 9.39 -32.69 17.10
CA LEU A 376 8.08 -32.75 17.76
C LEU A 376 6.94 -32.95 16.75
N VAL A 377 6.95 -32.17 15.66
CA VAL A 377 5.97 -32.29 14.58
C VAL A 377 6.03 -33.67 13.93
N GLN A 378 7.23 -34.21 13.66
CA GLN A 378 7.39 -35.57 13.10
C GLN A 378 6.82 -36.65 14.03
N ARG A 379 6.93 -36.52 15.36
CA ARG A 379 6.29 -37.44 16.32
C ARG A 379 4.76 -37.41 16.19
N VAL A 380 4.19 -36.20 16.05
CA VAL A 380 2.74 -36.03 15.85
C VAL A 380 2.30 -36.60 14.50
N ILE A 381 3.04 -36.32 13.43
CA ILE A 381 2.74 -36.83 12.08
C ILE A 381 2.87 -38.35 12.02
N GLY A 382 3.82 -38.92 12.76
CA GLY A 382 4.00 -40.38 12.85
C GLY A 382 2.81 -41.12 13.48
N SER A 383 1.92 -40.40 14.19
CA SER A 383 0.66 -40.93 14.75
C SER A 383 -0.53 -40.75 13.79
N PHE A 384 -0.36 -40.14 12.62
CA PHE A 384 -1.45 -39.88 11.68
C PHE A 384 -1.90 -41.14 10.94
N ASN A 385 -3.19 -41.26 10.73
CA ASN A 385 -3.74 -42.19 9.77
C ASN A 385 -3.38 -41.81 8.35
N ILE A 386 -3.39 -42.75 7.39
CA ILE A 386 -3.02 -42.56 6.00
C ILE A 386 -3.71 -41.34 5.40
N GLY A 387 -4.99 -41.12 5.63
CA GLY A 387 -5.74 -39.93 5.14
C GLY A 387 -5.24 -38.61 5.72
N MET A 388 -4.92 -38.56 7.01
CA MET A 388 -4.35 -37.37 7.64
C MET A 388 -2.92 -37.07 7.15
N PHE A 389 -2.16 -38.12 6.86
CA PHE A 389 -0.81 -37.98 6.29
C PHE A 389 -0.85 -37.43 4.86
N GLU A 390 -1.76 -37.90 4.01
CA GLU A 390 -1.95 -37.37 2.66
C GLU A 390 -2.47 -35.93 2.70
N MET A 391 -3.38 -35.59 3.60
CA MET A 391 -3.85 -34.22 3.80
C MET A 391 -2.74 -33.29 4.27
N HIS A 392 -1.88 -33.72 5.19
CA HIS A 392 -0.67 -33.00 5.60
C HIS A 392 0.30 -32.79 4.43
N LYS A 393 0.49 -33.81 3.59
CA LYS A 393 1.34 -33.74 2.41
C LYS A 393 0.81 -32.73 1.39
N LEU A 394 -0.48 -32.73 1.12
CA LEU A 394 -1.13 -31.76 0.23
C LEU A 394 -1.01 -30.35 0.79
N LEU A 395 -1.36 -30.13 2.04
CA LEU A 395 -1.39 -28.80 2.65
C LEU A 395 0.02 -28.17 2.81
N PHE A 396 0.99 -28.95 3.32
CA PHE A 396 2.28 -28.42 3.73
C PHE A 396 3.43 -28.70 2.78
N MET A 397 3.43 -29.85 2.07
CA MET A 397 4.50 -30.17 1.14
C MET A 397 4.27 -29.63 -0.28
N GLN A 398 3.00 -29.49 -0.69
CA GLN A 398 2.63 -28.95 -2.01
C GLN A 398 2.28 -27.45 -1.99
N ASN A 399 2.60 -26.74 -0.89
CA ASN A 399 2.34 -25.31 -0.72
C ASN A 399 0.85 -24.87 -0.83
N VAL A 400 -0.08 -25.80 -0.78
CA VAL A 400 -1.52 -25.50 -0.78
C VAL A 400 -1.91 -24.65 0.44
N PHE A 401 -1.22 -24.82 1.57
CA PHE A 401 -1.37 -23.97 2.74
C PHE A 401 -1.17 -22.48 2.43
N LEU A 402 -0.24 -22.14 1.57
CA LEU A 402 0.04 -20.76 1.16
C LEU A 402 -1.13 -20.16 0.38
N ILE A 403 -1.73 -20.94 -0.53
CA ILE A 403 -2.92 -20.55 -1.27
C ILE A 403 -4.11 -20.36 -0.31
N LEU A 404 -4.26 -21.26 0.67
CA LEU A 404 -5.32 -21.20 1.67
C LEU A 404 -5.18 -19.98 2.58
N VAL A 405 -3.96 -19.59 2.98
CA VAL A 405 -3.68 -18.36 3.73
C VAL A 405 -4.06 -17.12 2.91
N ILE A 406 -3.68 -17.06 1.63
CA ILE A 406 -4.09 -15.96 0.73
C ILE A 406 -5.61 -15.85 0.66
N PHE A 407 -6.30 -17.00 0.53
CA PHE A 407 -7.76 -17.05 0.45
C PHE A 407 -8.44 -16.60 1.75
N ILE A 408 -7.91 -17.01 2.91
CA ILE A 408 -8.41 -16.56 4.22
C ILE A 408 -8.22 -15.05 4.40
N ILE A 409 -7.06 -14.52 4.03
CA ILE A 409 -6.78 -13.07 4.08
C ILE A 409 -7.75 -12.31 3.19
N ALA A 410 -8.00 -12.79 1.97
CA ALA A 410 -8.93 -12.17 1.03
C ALA A 410 -10.37 -12.14 1.60
N ILE A 411 -10.84 -13.26 2.17
CA ILE A 411 -12.17 -13.34 2.77
C ILE A 411 -12.30 -12.48 4.03
N SER A 412 -11.27 -12.45 4.88
CA SER A 412 -11.32 -11.67 6.12
C SER A 412 -11.31 -10.16 5.84
N SER A 413 -10.58 -9.71 4.82
CA SER A 413 -10.61 -8.29 4.43
C SER A 413 -11.99 -7.85 3.94
N CYS A 414 -12.70 -8.68 3.17
CA CYS A 414 -14.06 -8.38 2.73
C CYS A 414 -15.08 -8.27 3.90
N LYS A 415 -14.95 -9.10 4.92
CA LYS A 415 -15.86 -9.06 6.09
C LYS A 415 -15.59 -7.85 6.99
N ILE A 416 -14.34 -7.48 7.17
CA ILE A 416 -13.96 -6.32 7.99
C ILE A 416 -14.51 -5.02 7.41
N HIS A 417 -14.50 -4.86 6.08
CA HIS A 417 -15.04 -3.64 5.45
C HIS A 417 -16.57 -3.53 5.59
N LYS A 418 -17.31 -4.63 5.41
CA LYS A 418 -18.78 -4.62 5.59
C LYS A 418 -19.22 -4.41 7.05
N GLY A 419 -18.36 -4.73 8.03
CA GLY A 419 -18.63 -4.52 9.46
C GLY A 419 -18.22 -3.15 10.00
N LEU A 420 -17.40 -2.40 9.24
CA LEU A 420 -16.82 -1.12 9.65
C LEU A 420 -17.29 0.07 8.81
N ASN A 421 -18.33 -0.07 7.99
CA ASN A 421 -19.01 1.07 7.37
C ASN A 421 -19.81 1.87 8.42
N TYR A 422 -19.08 2.35 9.41
CA TYR A 422 -19.45 3.37 10.39
C TYR A 422 -19.35 4.80 9.80
N ASN A 423 -19.39 4.91 8.47
CA ASN A 423 -19.22 6.22 7.82
C ASN A 423 -20.34 7.20 8.19
N GLY A 424 -21.56 6.73 8.45
CA GLY A 424 -22.65 7.61 8.87
C GLY A 424 -22.40 8.29 10.21
N GLN A 425 -21.97 7.55 11.24
CA GLN A 425 -21.70 8.14 12.56
C GLN A 425 -20.49 9.06 12.57
N ASN A 426 -19.40 8.68 11.90
CA ASN A 426 -18.21 9.52 11.84
C ASN A 426 -18.43 10.79 11.02
N THR A 427 -19.21 10.76 9.97
CA THR A 427 -19.58 11.95 9.19
C THR A 427 -20.51 12.85 9.99
N TYR A 428 -21.48 12.28 10.70
CA TYR A 428 -22.39 13.02 11.58
C TYR A 428 -21.63 13.70 12.72
N ILE A 429 -20.77 12.96 13.42
CA ILE A 429 -19.92 13.47 14.50
C ILE A 429 -18.94 14.54 13.97
N LYS A 430 -18.36 14.35 12.80
CA LYS A 430 -17.43 15.29 12.18
C LYS A 430 -18.12 16.58 11.74
N ASN A 431 -19.28 16.48 11.11
CA ASN A 431 -20.10 17.64 10.74
C ASN A 431 -20.60 18.37 11.97
N PHE A 432 -20.96 17.63 13.01
CA PHE A 432 -21.33 18.17 14.31
C PHE A 432 -20.17 18.95 14.95
N TYR A 433 -18.98 18.37 15.08
CA TYR A 433 -17.82 19.08 15.62
C TYR A 433 -17.41 20.28 14.75
N ALA A 434 -17.52 20.20 13.42
CA ALA A 434 -17.24 21.32 12.53
C ALA A 434 -18.23 22.48 12.69
N GLN A 435 -19.47 22.21 13.07
CA GLN A 435 -20.50 23.23 13.30
C GLN A 435 -20.29 23.97 14.60
N TYR A 436 -19.67 23.32 15.59
CA TYR A 436 -19.44 23.88 16.95
C TYR A 436 -17.96 24.12 17.29
N GLU A 437 -17.06 23.92 16.31
CA GLU A 437 -15.62 24.16 16.46
C GLU A 437 -15.36 25.66 16.63
N GLY A 438 -14.94 26.04 17.83
CA GLY A 438 -14.68 27.44 18.21
C GLY A 438 -15.78 28.12 19.04
N SER A 439 -16.91 27.45 19.31
CA SER A 439 -17.93 27.96 20.20
C SER A 439 -17.54 27.74 21.67
N SER A 440 -17.47 28.80 22.42
CA SER A 440 -17.14 28.78 23.86
C SER A 440 -18.25 29.30 24.77
N SER A 441 -19.45 29.53 24.20
CA SER A 441 -20.57 30.09 24.97
C SER A 441 -21.46 28.99 25.58
N PHE A 442 -21.92 29.21 26.78
CA PHE A 442 -22.82 28.31 27.51
C PHE A 442 -24.19 28.15 26.80
N GLU A 443 -24.64 29.18 26.08
CA GLU A 443 -25.90 29.17 25.31
C GLU A 443 -25.85 28.15 24.15
N GLU A 444 -24.76 28.09 23.39
CA GLU A 444 -24.60 27.16 22.25
C GLU A 444 -24.52 25.70 22.72
N THR A 445 -23.99 25.47 23.93
CA THR A 445 -23.98 24.11 24.53
C THR A 445 -25.40 23.66 24.93
N ASN A 446 -26.24 24.60 25.40
CA ASN A 446 -27.65 24.32 25.71
C ASN A 446 -28.48 24.07 24.45
N ASP A 447 -28.25 24.79 23.35
CA ASP A 447 -28.92 24.56 22.09
C ASP A 447 -28.60 23.16 21.52
N TYR A 448 -27.38 22.67 21.75
CA TYR A 448 -27.00 21.31 21.41
C TYR A 448 -27.72 20.27 22.27
N ILE A 449 -27.79 20.45 23.57
CA ILE A 449 -28.51 19.52 24.45
C ILE A 449 -29.98 19.44 24.04
N ASN A 450 -30.61 20.59 23.75
CA ASN A 450 -31.98 20.66 23.25
C ASN A 450 -32.16 19.94 21.90
N TYR A 451 -31.20 20.09 20.99
CA TYR A 451 -31.21 19.37 19.71
C TYR A 451 -31.09 17.85 19.90
N LEU A 452 -30.23 17.39 20.81
CA LEU A 452 -30.11 15.94 21.12
C LEU A 452 -31.38 15.37 21.75
N GLU A 453 -32.03 16.14 22.65
CA GLU A 453 -33.30 15.74 23.25
C GLU A 453 -34.43 15.67 22.22
N GLN A 454 -34.53 16.63 21.31
CA GLN A 454 -35.50 16.59 20.20
C GLN A 454 -35.25 15.42 19.24
N THR A 455 -33.97 15.14 18.92
CA THR A 455 -33.60 14.03 18.05
C THR A 455 -33.93 12.69 18.71
N LYS A 456 -33.69 12.58 20.02
CA LYS A 456 -34.07 11.40 20.83
C LYS A 456 -35.59 11.18 20.82
N GLU A 457 -36.38 12.22 21.04
CA GLU A 457 -37.85 12.12 20.99
C GLU A 457 -38.36 11.71 19.58
N GLN A 458 -37.73 12.24 18.51
CA GLN A 458 -38.08 11.83 17.13
C GLN A 458 -37.73 10.36 16.86
N LEU A 459 -36.63 9.85 17.39
CA LEU A 459 -36.24 8.46 17.27
C LEU A 459 -37.15 7.51 18.09
N GLU A 460 -37.57 7.93 19.27
CA GLU A 460 -38.49 7.17 20.12
C GLU A 460 -39.91 7.07 19.54
N THR A 461 -40.34 8.04 18.69
CA THR A 461 -41.64 8.06 18.04
C THR A 461 -41.72 7.29 16.72
N LYS A 462 -40.62 6.79 16.17
CA LYS A 462 -40.62 5.95 14.95
C LYS A 462 -41.09 4.53 15.25
N GLU A 463 -42.12 4.05 14.55
CA GLU A 463 -42.67 2.68 14.68
C GLU A 463 -41.69 1.54 14.32
N LYS A 464 -40.62 1.83 13.58
CA LYS A 464 -39.55 0.90 13.25
C LYS A 464 -38.21 1.58 13.43
N ILE A 465 -37.62 1.39 14.59
CA ILE A 465 -36.24 1.80 14.87
C ILE A 465 -35.34 0.63 14.52
N SER A 466 -34.40 0.81 13.59
CA SER A 466 -33.38 -0.19 13.29
C SER A 466 -32.52 -0.45 14.54
N ALA A 467 -31.94 -1.64 14.69
CA ALA A 467 -31.06 -1.94 15.81
C ALA A 467 -29.85 -0.97 15.89
N TYR A 468 -29.63 -0.19 14.81
CA TYR A 468 -28.61 0.83 14.64
C TYR A 468 -29.00 2.16 15.32
N ASP A 469 -30.27 2.51 15.29
CA ASP A 469 -30.79 3.77 15.86
C ASP A 469 -30.94 3.69 17.38
N LYS A 470 -30.81 2.48 17.97
CA LYS A 470 -30.92 2.23 19.42
C LYS A 470 -29.60 2.33 20.20
N LYS A 471 -28.46 2.48 19.52
CA LYS A 471 -27.14 2.68 20.12
C LYS A 471 -26.67 4.11 19.97
#